data_c20a056e49129d61a19039071ad0a394
#
_entry.id   c20a056e49129d61a19039071ad0a394
#
_cell.length_a   1.000
_cell.length_b   1.000
_cell.length_c   1.000
_cell.angle_alpha   90.00
_cell.angle_beta   90.00
_cell.angle_gamma   90.00
#
_symmetry.space_group_name_H-M   'P 1'
#
loop_
_entity.id
_entity.type
_entity.pdbx_description
1 polymer ?
#
loop_
_entity_poly.entity_id
_entity_poly.type
_entity_poly.pdbx_seq_one_letter_code
_entity_poly.pdbx_strand_id
1 'polypeptide(L)'
;MQRKSAKRTSGWPAAVVGLLLLMLMVSLEGCGGRSSKSGNRVTLILGGYTTPREAYGKAIIPAFQKYWKEKTGQDVEFQESYQGSGAQSRAITGGFEADIAALSLEGDIDKISEAGLITHDWKANANKGMISTSIVVIAVRAGNPKGIKDWADLAPPGLNILTPDPKTSGGAQWNINAMYGAALRGYAGVAKDDPAAAQEFLKSVFHNVSIMDKGARESITNFEKGVGDVAITYENEVLVAKQSGQNYDYVIPHSTILIENPAALVDKYVDKHGVREVAEAFLAFLWSPEAQRAFAKYGLRPVDQAVAQEVKLQYPVVADLWKMDYLGGWKKVADNIYGPQGAYTRASEELQKGR
;
A
#
# COMPACT_ATOMS: atom_id res chain seq x y z
N MET A 1 70.48 13.27 18.33
CA MET A 1 70.70 13.17 19.80
C MET A 1 69.88 11.99 20.32
N GLN A 2 70.59 10.98 20.75
CA GLN A 2 70.07 9.72 21.30
C GLN A 2 69.57 9.93 22.70
N ARG A 3 68.48 9.16 23.07
CA ARG A 3 68.43 8.59 24.42
C ARG A 3 67.65 7.25 24.40
N LYS A 4 68.42 6.28 24.87
CA LYS A 4 68.17 4.88 25.18
C LYS A 4 67.11 4.71 26.27
N SER A 5 66.24 3.70 26.12
CA SER A 5 66.21 2.41 26.80
C SER A 5 65.94 2.40 28.32
N ALA A 6 64.90 1.67 28.72
CA ALA A 6 65.04 0.74 29.87
C ALA A 6 63.83 -0.27 29.87
N LYS A 7 64.21 -1.54 29.67
CA LYS A 7 63.41 -2.72 30.01
C LYS A 7 63.38 -2.86 31.53
N ARG A 8 62.18 -3.15 32.09
CA ARG A 8 62.06 -3.72 33.46
C ARG A 8 61.29 -5.01 33.39
N THR A 9 61.95 -6.11 33.57
CA THR A 9 61.45 -7.43 33.91
C THR A 9 61.12 -7.48 35.39
N SER A 10 59.98 -7.93 35.80
CA SER A 10 59.74 -8.42 37.16
C SER A 10 58.94 -9.74 37.07
N GLY A 11 59.63 -10.79 37.39
CA GLY A 11 59.08 -12.14 37.57
C GLY A 11 58.23 -12.21 38.84
N TRP A 12 57.20 -12.99 38.80
CA TRP A 12 56.43 -13.43 39.95
C TRP A 12 56.71 -14.90 40.23
N PRO A 13 56.78 -15.30 41.49
CA PRO A 13 57.22 -16.66 41.86
C PRO A 13 56.07 -17.66 41.73
N ALA A 14 56.48 -18.85 41.27
CA ALA A 14 55.69 -20.06 41.13
C ALA A 14 55.38 -20.70 42.47
N ALA A 15 54.33 -20.26 43.19
CA ALA A 15 53.94 -20.90 44.45
C ALA A 15 52.48 -20.68 44.87
N VAL A 16 51.50 -20.60 43.92
CA VAL A 16 50.06 -20.58 44.26
C VAL A 16 49.25 -21.37 43.17
N VAL A 17 49.72 -22.50 42.74
CA VAL A 17 48.97 -23.38 41.79
C VAL A 17 48.60 -24.73 42.45
N GLY A 18 48.50 -24.79 43.78
CA GLY A 18 48.31 -26.05 44.45
C GLY A 18 47.03 -26.22 45.32
N LEU A 19 46.08 -25.30 45.32
CA LEU A 19 44.93 -25.40 46.26
C LEU A 19 43.58 -25.01 45.69
N LEU A 20 43.31 -25.16 44.39
CA LEU A 20 42.01 -24.85 43.77
C LEU A 20 41.46 -26.01 42.89
N LEU A 21 41.92 -27.25 43.13
CA LEU A 21 41.50 -28.45 42.35
C LEU A 21 40.78 -29.50 43.19
N LEU A 22 40.19 -29.12 44.37
CA LEU A 22 39.48 -30.08 45.22
C LEU A 22 38.10 -29.56 45.75
N MET A 23 37.41 -28.69 45.05
CA MET A 23 36.03 -28.31 45.33
C MET A 23 35.19 -28.16 44.08
N LEU A 24 35.20 -29.15 43.21
CA LEU A 24 34.34 -29.18 42.00
C LEU A 24 33.77 -30.58 41.74
N MET A 25 33.28 -31.23 42.78
CA MET A 25 32.52 -32.48 42.62
C MET A 25 31.49 -32.58 43.75
N VAL A 26 30.47 -31.78 43.78
CA VAL A 26 29.14 -32.08 44.35
C VAL A 26 28.22 -30.91 43.95
N SER A 27 27.49 -31.02 42.88
CA SER A 27 26.17 -30.46 42.66
C SER A 27 25.76 -30.73 41.19
N LEU A 28 25.65 -32.00 40.86
CA LEU A 28 24.87 -32.46 39.73
C LEU A 28 23.54 -33.05 40.24
N GLU A 29 22.70 -32.17 40.76
CA GLU A 29 21.29 -32.49 40.94
C GLU A 29 20.47 -31.26 40.71
N GLY A 30 19.59 -31.27 39.65
CA GLY A 30 18.45 -30.35 39.56
C GLY A 30 18.64 -29.09 38.76
N CYS A 31 19.15 -29.15 37.52
CA CYS A 31 18.61 -28.27 36.50
C CYS A 31 17.67 -29.07 35.62
N GLY A 32 16.46 -29.34 36.13
CA GLY A 32 15.32 -29.54 35.26
C GLY A 32 15.26 -28.34 34.35
N GLY A 33 15.64 -28.56 33.08
CA GLY A 33 15.51 -27.56 32.05
C GLY A 33 14.10 -27.00 32.09
N ARG A 34 13.93 -25.81 32.68
CA ARG A 34 12.91 -24.91 32.22
C ARG A 34 13.32 -24.64 30.78
N SER A 35 12.87 -25.55 29.90
CA SER A 35 12.53 -25.18 28.54
C SER A 35 11.76 -23.89 28.71
N SER A 36 12.42 -22.75 28.51
CA SER A 36 11.72 -21.53 28.23
C SER A 36 10.77 -21.96 27.12
N LYS A 37 9.49 -22.02 27.41
CA LYS A 37 8.46 -21.96 26.40
C LYS A 37 8.80 -20.71 25.59
N SER A 38 9.66 -20.86 24.61
CA SER A 38 9.72 -20.02 23.43
C SER A 38 8.31 -20.12 22.91
N GLY A 39 7.50 -19.24 23.45
CA GLY A 39 6.08 -19.41 23.53
C GLY A 39 5.55 -19.49 22.14
N ASN A 40 4.48 -20.09 22.01
CA ASN A 40 3.41 -20.11 21.05
C ASN A 40 3.19 -18.75 20.35
N ARG A 41 4.28 -18.17 19.82
CA ARG A 41 4.33 -16.87 19.15
C ARG A 41 4.89 -17.07 17.74
N VAL A 42 4.20 -16.50 16.78
CA VAL A 42 4.56 -16.51 15.35
C VAL A 42 4.61 -15.08 14.82
N THR A 43 5.45 -14.82 13.86
CA THR A 43 5.57 -13.53 13.19
C THR A 43 5.06 -13.64 11.77
N LEU A 44 4.17 -12.73 11.35
CA LEU A 44 3.75 -12.52 9.97
C LEU A 44 4.36 -11.24 9.42
N ILE A 45 4.80 -11.25 8.18
CA ILE A 45 5.38 -10.12 7.47
C ILE A 45 4.38 -9.62 6.43
N LEU A 46 3.86 -8.41 6.64
CA LEU A 46 2.91 -7.74 5.75
C LEU A 46 3.63 -6.74 4.84
N GLY A 47 3.63 -7.02 3.54
CA GLY A 47 4.02 -6.07 2.50
C GLY A 47 2.80 -5.33 1.97
N GLY A 48 2.52 -4.13 2.48
CA GLY A 48 1.35 -3.34 2.16
C GLY A 48 1.66 -2.10 1.30
N TYR A 49 0.62 -1.56 0.64
CA TYR A 49 0.69 -0.20 0.09
C TYR A 49 0.30 0.83 1.16
N THR A 50 0.67 2.11 0.92
CA THR A 50 0.64 3.14 1.99
C THR A 50 -0.75 3.54 2.47
N THR A 51 -1.74 3.53 1.58
CA THR A 51 -3.10 4.07 1.83
C THR A 51 -3.84 3.40 3.00
N PRO A 52 -3.91 2.05 3.15
CA PRO A 52 -4.65 1.40 4.25
C PRO A 52 -3.84 1.20 5.53
N ARG A 53 -2.67 1.81 5.65
CA ARG A 53 -1.76 1.59 6.79
C ARG A 53 -2.45 1.74 8.14
N GLU A 54 -3.27 2.78 8.31
CA GLU A 54 -3.98 3.03 9.57
C GLU A 54 -5.05 1.98 9.85
N ALA A 55 -5.75 1.50 8.81
CA ALA A 55 -6.74 0.43 8.95
C ALA A 55 -6.07 -0.86 9.44
N TYR A 56 -4.93 -1.22 8.85
CA TYR A 56 -4.16 -2.40 9.31
C TYR A 56 -3.65 -2.20 10.73
N GLY A 57 -2.81 -1.21 10.97
CA GLY A 57 -2.09 -1.09 12.25
C GLY A 57 -2.99 -0.75 13.44
N LYS A 58 -4.10 0.01 13.23
CA LYS A 58 -4.95 0.47 14.33
C LYS A 58 -6.22 -0.37 14.55
N ALA A 59 -6.61 -1.22 13.60
CA ALA A 59 -7.85 -1.98 13.72
C ALA A 59 -7.73 -3.45 13.30
N ILE A 60 -7.32 -3.75 12.07
CA ILE A 60 -7.37 -5.10 11.50
C ILE A 60 -6.37 -6.03 12.20
N ILE A 61 -5.11 -5.63 12.32
CA ILE A 61 -4.07 -6.43 12.99
C ILE A 61 -4.42 -6.68 14.45
N PRO A 62 -4.77 -5.69 15.28
CA PRO A 62 -5.19 -5.94 16.66
C PRO A 62 -6.41 -6.87 16.79
N ALA A 63 -7.40 -6.73 15.90
CA ALA A 63 -8.56 -7.61 15.88
C ALA A 63 -8.18 -9.05 15.51
N PHE A 64 -7.34 -9.24 14.51
CA PHE A 64 -6.85 -10.56 14.14
C PHE A 64 -5.98 -11.20 15.22
N GLN A 65 -5.11 -10.45 15.87
CA GLN A 65 -4.29 -10.93 16.99
C GLN A 65 -5.17 -11.48 18.12
N LYS A 66 -6.24 -10.77 18.47
CA LYS A 66 -7.22 -11.23 19.45
C LYS A 66 -7.93 -12.51 18.96
N TYR A 67 -8.49 -12.48 17.76
CA TYR A 67 -9.18 -13.62 17.14
C TYR A 67 -8.30 -14.87 17.12
N TRP A 68 -7.05 -14.74 16.66
CA TRP A 68 -6.13 -15.87 16.55
C TRP A 68 -5.75 -16.44 17.92
N LYS A 69 -5.49 -15.56 18.88
CA LYS A 69 -5.20 -15.93 20.26
C LYS A 69 -6.35 -16.70 20.92
N GLU A 70 -7.57 -16.23 20.76
CA GLU A 70 -8.77 -16.86 21.29
C GLU A 70 -9.02 -18.23 20.65
N LYS A 71 -8.76 -18.36 19.36
CA LYS A 71 -8.98 -19.57 18.58
C LYS A 71 -7.93 -20.66 18.82
N THR A 72 -6.66 -20.28 18.96
CA THR A 72 -5.55 -21.25 18.94
C THR A 72 -4.67 -21.20 20.20
N GLY A 73 -4.79 -20.18 21.01
CA GLY A 73 -3.88 -19.91 22.13
C GLY A 73 -2.51 -19.38 21.67
N GLN A 74 -2.26 -19.18 20.36
CA GLN A 74 -1.01 -18.68 19.81
C GLN A 74 -1.02 -17.17 19.70
N ASP A 75 0.09 -16.51 20.06
CA ASP A 75 0.30 -15.08 19.81
C ASP A 75 0.85 -14.88 18.40
N VAL A 76 0.35 -13.88 17.70
CA VAL A 76 0.88 -13.45 16.40
C VAL A 76 1.39 -12.02 16.48
N GLU A 77 2.61 -11.80 15.99
CA GLU A 77 3.19 -10.46 15.80
C GLU A 77 3.22 -10.13 14.32
N PHE A 78 3.17 -8.84 13.99
CA PHE A 78 3.30 -8.38 12.63
C PHE A 78 4.53 -7.51 12.45
N GLN A 79 5.27 -7.79 11.38
CA GLN A 79 6.23 -6.87 10.82
C GLN A 79 5.59 -6.24 9.58
N GLU A 80 5.48 -4.92 9.59
CA GLU A 80 4.75 -4.19 8.56
C GLU A 80 5.72 -3.35 7.71
N SER A 81 5.62 -3.49 6.39
CA SER A 81 6.32 -2.64 5.43
C SER A 81 5.31 -1.97 4.52
N TYR A 82 5.34 -0.64 4.43
CA TYR A 82 4.44 0.13 3.59
C TYR A 82 5.21 1.02 2.62
N GLN A 83 4.95 0.82 1.34
CA GLN A 83 5.52 1.58 0.24
C GLN A 83 4.45 1.88 -0.82
N GLY A 84 4.76 2.65 -1.86
CA GLY A 84 3.92 2.68 -3.05
C GLY A 84 3.77 1.26 -3.62
N SER A 85 2.57 0.89 -4.09
CA SER A 85 2.23 -0.49 -4.46
C SER A 85 3.23 -1.12 -5.44
N GLY A 86 3.60 -0.41 -6.51
CA GLY A 86 4.60 -0.89 -7.46
C GLY A 86 6.01 -1.01 -6.85
N ALA A 87 6.36 -0.14 -5.91
CA ALA A 87 7.63 -0.24 -5.18
C ALA A 87 7.62 -1.47 -4.25
N GLN A 88 6.52 -1.72 -3.56
CA GLN A 88 6.36 -2.87 -2.68
C GLN A 88 6.39 -4.18 -3.46
N SER A 89 5.71 -4.25 -4.62
CA SER A 89 5.76 -5.41 -5.52
C SER A 89 7.21 -5.70 -5.96
N ARG A 90 7.96 -4.68 -6.38
CA ARG A 90 9.38 -4.84 -6.72
C ARG A 90 10.25 -5.24 -5.52
N ALA A 91 9.97 -4.74 -4.34
CA ALA A 91 10.69 -5.15 -3.13
C ALA A 91 10.49 -6.65 -2.85
N ILE A 92 9.24 -7.14 -2.95
CA ILE A 92 8.92 -8.56 -2.75
C ILE A 92 9.58 -9.44 -3.82
N THR A 93 9.48 -9.07 -5.10
CA THR A 93 10.15 -9.81 -6.19
C THR A 93 11.67 -9.73 -6.10
N GLY A 94 12.21 -8.67 -5.51
CA GLY A 94 13.63 -8.47 -5.24
C GLY A 94 14.15 -9.13 -3.97
N GLY A 95 13.30 -9.86 -3.21
CA GLY A 95 13.72 -10.64 -2.05
C GLY A 95 13.28 -10.10 -0.68
N PHE A 96 12.40 -9.09 -0.63
CA PHE A 96 11.70 -8.76 0.62
C PHE A 96 10.67 -9.84 0.94
N GLU A 97 10.91 -10.58 2.01
CA GLU A 97 10.21 -11.82 2.34
C GLU A 97 8.86 -11.58 3.03
N ALA A 98 7.96 -10.86 2.36
CA ALA A 98 6.60 -10.69 2.86
C ALA A 98 5.80 -11.99 2.76
N ASP A 99 5.09 -12.37 3.83
CA ASP A 99 4.14 -13.49 3.83
C ASP A 99 2.84 -13.13 3.13
N ILE A 100 2.42 -11.87 3.30
CA ILE A 100 1.21 -11.32 2.69
C ILE A 100 1.57 -10.09 1.86
N ALA A 101 1.15 -10.06 0.61
CA ALA A 101 1.15 -8.88 -0.23
C ALA A 101 -0.26 -8.29 -0.27
N ALA A 102 -0.44 -7.07 0.28
CA ALA A 102 -1.69 -6.32 0.23
C ALA A 102 -1.45 -5.03 -0.55
N LEU A 103 -1.78 -5.04 -1.84
CA LEU A 103 -1.36 -4.03 -2.80
C LEU A 103 -2.54 -3.23 -3.37
N SER A 104 -2.22 -2.16 -4.10
CA SER A 104 -3.21 -1.28 -4.72
C SER A 104 -3.74 -1.83 -6.04
N LEU A 105 -2.93 -2.61 -6.76
CA LEU A 105 -3.21 -3.04 -8.12
C LEU A 105 -3.17 -4.55 -8.26
N GLU A 106 -4.12 -5.10 -8.99
CA GLU A 106 -4.09 -6.48 -9.46
C GLU A 106 -2.76 -6.79 -10.17
N GLY A 107 -2.35 -5.95 -11.12
CA GLY A 107 -1.11 -6.14 -11.87
C GLY A 107 0.16 -6.13 -11.04
N ASP A 108 0.15 -5.57 -9.82
CA ASP A 108 1.31 -5.63 -8.91
C ASP A 108 1.37 -6.97 -8.16
N ILE A 109 0.22 -7.60 -7.88
CA ILE A 109 0.16 -9.00 -7.40
C ILE A 109 0.54 -9.97 -8.52
N ASP A 110 0.03 -9.76 -9.74
CA ASP A 110 0.33 -10.60 -10.89
C ASP A 110 1.86 -10.66 -11.15
N LYS A 111 2.59 -9.56 -11.02
CA LYS A 111 4.07 -9.55 -11.14
C LYS A 111 4.76 -10.42 -10.10
N ILE A 112 4.23 -10.50 -8.88
CA ILE A 112 4.76 -11.38 -7.82
C ILE A 112 4.48 -12.84 -8.18
N SER A 113 3.30 -13.12 -8.74
CA SER A 113 2.94 -14.45 -9.24
C SER A 113 3.78 -14.86 -10.46
N GLU A 114 3.99 -13.97 -11.43
CA GLU A 114 4.85 -14.19 -12.60
C GLU A 114 6.32 -14.46 -12.20
N ALA A 115 6.77 -13.89 -11.07
CA ALA A 115 8.07 -14.20 -10.48
C ALA A 115 8.13 -15.56 -9.76
N GLY A 116 7.03 -16.35 -9.75
CA GLY A 116 6.93 -17.66 -9.13
C GLY A 116 6.91 -17.63 -7.59
N LEU A 117 6.57 -16.49 -6.98
CA LEU A 117 6.49 -16.34 -5.53
C LEU A 117 5.08 -16.62 -4.99
N ILE A 118 4.05 -16.37 -5.82
CA ILE A 118 2.65 -16.74 -5.58
C ILE A 118 2.34 -17.87 -6.56
N THR A 119 1.98 -19.06 -6.05
CA THR A 119 1.80 -20.27 -6.86
C THR A 119 0.37 -20.78 -6.88
N HIS A 120 -0.48 -20.33 -5.96
CA HIS A 120 -1.91 -20.63 -5.96
C HIS A 120 -2.67 -19.63 -6.85
N ASP A 121 -3.88 -19.99 -7.25
CA ASP A 121 -4.79 -19.06 -7.90
C ASP A 121 -5.34 -18.05 -6.87
N TRP A 122 -4.66 -16.92 -6.73
CA TRP A 122 -5.01 -15.90 -5.76
C TRP A 122 -6.35 -15.22 -6.05
N LYS A 123 -6.90 -15.40 -7.27
CA LYS A 123 -8.21 -14.86 -7.70
C LYS A 123 -9.36 -15.85 -7.50
N ALA A 124 -9.11 -17.08 -6.97
CA ALA A 124 -10.12 -18.14 -6.90
C ALA A 124 -11.32 -17.85 -6.01
N ASN A 125 -11.23 -16.91 -5.06
CA ASN A 125 -12.35 -16.58 -4.18
C ASN A 125 -13.42 -15.72 -4.86
N ALA A 126 -14.61 -15.62 -4.23
CA ALA A 126 -15.76 -14.88 -4.77
C ALA A 126 -15.46 -13.39 -5.06
N ASN A 127 -14.52 -12.79 -4.34
CA ASN A 127 -14.10 -11.40 -4.50
C ASN A 127 -12.87 -11.25 -5.43
N LYS A 128 -12.45 -12.33 -6.10
CA LYS A 128 -11.28 -12.35 -7.00
C LYS A 128 -10.01 -11.78 -6.35
N GLY A 129 -9.79 -12.10 -5.08
CA GLY A 129 -8.66 -11.60 -4.29
C GLY A 129 -8.81 -10.17 -3.77
N MET A 130 -9.86 -9.45 -4.13
CA MET A 130 -10.08 -8.07 -3.68
C MET A 130 -10.58 -8.04 -2.23
N ILE A 131 -9.94 -7.21 -1.40
CA ILE A 131 -10.23 -7.10 0.03
C ILE A 131 -10.92 -5.79 0.40
N SER A 132 -10.80 -4.77 -0.42
CA SER A 132 -11.46 -3.47 -0.26
C SER A 132 -11.57 -2.76 -1.60
N THR A 133 -12.43 -1.73 -1.66
CA THR A 133 -12.55 -0.86 -2.82
C THR A 133 -12.48 0.61 -2.41
N SER A 134 -12.31 1.50 -3.38
CA SER A 134 -12.36 2.95 -3.23
C SER A 134 -12.75 3.58 -4.56
N ILE A 135 -12.69 4.92 -4.65
CA ILE A 135 -12.79 5.65 -5.92
C ILE A 135 -11.71 6.71 -5.99
N VAL A 136 -11.43 7.19 -7.20
CA VAL A 136 -10.57 8.37 -7.37
C VAL A 136 -11.41 9.63 -7.19
N VAL A 137 -10.89 10.55 -6.39
CA VAL A 137 -11.50 11.87 -6.11
C VAL A 137 -10.49 13.00 -6.27
N ILE A 138 -10.97 14.23 -6.27
CA ILE A 138 -10.17 15.44 -6.37
C ILE A 138 -10.26 16.17 -5.02
N ALA A 139 -9.18 16.14 -4.22
CA ALA A 139 -9.07 16.95 -3.01
C ALA A 139 -8.81 18.41 -3.41
N VAL A 140 -9.52 19.35 -2.79
CA VAL A 140 -9.44 20.79 -3.05
C VAL A 140 -9.29 21.54 -1.73
N ARG A 141 -8.75 22.76 -1.76
CA ARG A 141 -8.66 23.60 -0.58
C ARG A 141 -10.05 23.90 -0.02
N ALA A 142 -10.12 24.18 1.28
CA ALA A 142 -11.37 24.52 1.96
C ALA A 142 -12.13 25.63 1.22
N GLY A 143 -13.42 25.41 1.00
CA GLY A 143 -14.28 26.30 0.23
C GLY A 143 -14.05 26.29 -1.27
N ASN A 144 -13.18 25.40 -1.77
CA ASN A 144 -12.91 25.23 -3.21
C ASN A 144 -12.63 26.53 -3.97
N PRO A 145 -11.59 27.30 -3.60
CA PRO A 145 -11.35 28.64 -4.16
C PRO A 145 -11.03 28.64 -5.66
N LYS A 146 -10.63 27.50 -6.23
CA LYS A 146 -10.37 27.32 -7.66
C LYS A 146 -11.62 26.92 -8.45
N GLY A 147 -12.74 26.66 -7.78
CA GLY A 147 -14.01 26.31 -8.42
C GLY A 147 -14.01 24.98 -9.15
N ILE A 148 -13.17 24.03 -8.73
CA ILE A 148 -13.07 22.69 -9.34
C ILE A 148 -14.39 21.92 -9.16
N LYS A 149 -14.96 21.40 -10.24
CA LYS A 149 -16.21 20.63 -10.22
C LYS A 149 -16.09 19.26 -10.84
N ASP A 150 -15.18 19.10 -11.79
CA ASP A 150 -14.97 17.82 -12.50
C ASP A 150 -13.56 17.80 -13.14
N TRP A 151 -13.23 16.73 -13.83
CA TRP A 151 -11.95 16.50 -14.49
C TRP A 151 -11.55 17.61 -15.45
N ALA A 152 -12.51 18.13 -16.23
CA ALA A 152 -12.26 19.19 -17.21
C ALA A 152 -11.60 20.44 -16.58
N ASP A 153 -11.92 20.75 -15.31
CA ASP A 153 -11.41 21.92 -14.61
C ASP A 153 -9.92 21.79 -14.25
N LEU A 154 -9.33 20.59 -14.39
CA LEU A 154 -7.91 20.35 -14.12
C LEU A 154 -7.00 20.67 -15.32
N ALA A 155 -7.57 20.78 -16.54
CA ALA A 155 -6.81 20.99 -17.78
C ALA A 155 -6.35 22.44 -18.02
N PRO A 156 -7.12 23.50 -17.67
CA PRO A 156 -6.68 24.87 -17.87
C PRO A 156 -5.39 25.17 -17.09
N PRO A 157 -4.45 25.98 -17.64
CA PRO A 157 -3.19 26.32 -16.99
C PRO A 157 -3.41 27.16 -15.72
N GLY A 158 -2.48 27.07 -14.76
CA GLY A 158 -2.47 27.88 -13.54
C GLY A 158 -2.94 27.16 -12.28
N LEU A 159 -3.08 25.85 -12.33
CA LEU A 159 -3.22 25.00 -11.15
C LEU A 159 -1.87 24.40 -10.74
N ASN A 160 -1.73 24.14 -9.43
CA ASN A 160 -0.66 23.32 -8.88
C ASN A 160 -1.27 22.00 -8.40
N ILE A 161 -1.17 20.96 -9.22
CA ILE A 161 -1.75 19.65 -8.96
C ILE A 161 -0.70 18.73 -8.32
N LEU A 162 -1.09 18.01 -7.28
CA LEU A 162 -0.31 16.91 -6.69
C LEU A 162 -0.92 15.58 -7.12
N THR A 163 -0.06 14.67 -7.52
CA THR A 163 -0.41 13.27 -7.75
C THR A 163 0.85 12.41 -7.55
N PRO A 164 0.74 11.16 -7.11
CA PRO A 164 1.94 10.34 -6.99
C PRO A 164 2.51 9.93 -8.35
N ASP A 165 3.76 9.41 -8.35
CA ASP A 165 4.46 8.92 -9.53
C ASP A 165 3.95 7.51 -9.92
N PRO A 166 3.45 7.26 -11.13
CA PRO A 166 2.96 5.95 -11.56
C PRO A 166 4.04 4.87 -11.66
N LYS A 167 5.32 5.24 -11.63
CA LYS A 167 6.43 4.29 -11.58
C LYS A 167 6.56 3.60 -10.21
N THR A 168 6.07 4.22 -9.16
CA THR A 168 6.19 3.72 -7.78
C THR A 168 4.84 3.46 -7.13
N SER A 169 3.83 4.23 -7.48
CA SER A 169 2.52 4.26 -6.84
C SER A 169 1.42 3.66 -7.72
N GLY A 170 0.75 2.64 -7.21
CA GLY A 170 -0.50 2.15 -7.81
C GLY A 170 -1.61 3.19 -7.77
N GLY A 171 -1.64 4.05 -6.74
CA GLY A 171 -2.58 5.16 -6.66
C GLY A 171 -2.46 6.13 -7.83
N ALA A 172 -1.24 6.41 -8.28
CA ALA A 172 -1.02 7.22 -9.47
C ALA A 172 -1.58 6.57 -10.74
N GLN A 173 -1.44 5.25 -10.87
CA GLN A 173 -2.03 4.54 -12.01
C GLN A 173 -3.56 4.59 -11.98
N TRP A 174 -4.18 4.46 -10.79
CA TRP A 174 -5.62 4.67 -10.64
C TRP A 174 -6.04 6.08 -11.04
N ASN A 175 -5.30 7.11 -10.63
CA ASN A 175 -5.58 8.51 -10.97
C ASN A 175 -5.53 8.74 -12.48
N ILE A 176 -4.48 8.26 -13.16
CA ILE A 176 -4.31 8.39 -14.60
C ILE A 176 -5.42 7.63 -15.34
N ASN A 177 -5.71 6.40 -14.92
CA ASN A 177 -6.75 5.59 -15.54
C ASN A 177 -8.14 6.22 -15.37
N ALA A 178 -8.43 6.81 -14.18
CA ALA A 178 -9.68 7.52 -13.93
C ALA A 178 -9.86 8.70 -14.89
N MET A 179 -8.84 9.54 -15.03
CA MET A 179 -8.85 10.70 -15.93
C MET A 179 -9.00 10.29 -17.40
N TYR A 180 -8.18 9.32 -17.83
CA TYR A 180 -8.19 8.84 -19.21
C TYR A 180 -9.52 8.17 -19.57
N GLY A 181 -10.02 7.30 -18.69
CA GLY A 181 -11.29 6.63 -18.90
C GLY A 181 -12.49 7.59 -18.86
N ALA A 182 -12.49 8.58 -17.96
CA ALA A 182 -13.51 9.63 -17.94
C ALA A 182 -13.50 10.46 -19.25
N ALA A 183 -12.31 10.77 -19.79
CA ALA A 183 -12.16 11.44 -21.07
C ALA A 183 -12.74 10.61 -22.22
N LEU A 184 -12.40 9.32 -22.32
CA LEU A 184 -12.98 8.41 -23.31
C LEU A 184 -14.51 8.28 -23.19
N ARG A 185 -15.06 8.45 -21.99
CA ARG A 185 -16.50 8.41 -21.73
C ARG A 185 -17.18 9.75 -22.01
N GLY A 186 -16.42 10.80 -22.36
CA GLY A 186 -16.95 12.14 -22.67
C GLY A 186 -17.16 13.04 -21.44
N TYR A 187 -16.56 12.71 -20.28
CA TYR A 187 -16.75 13.44 -19.03
C TYR A 187 -15.52 14.26 -18.59
N ALA A 188 -14.64 14.60 -19.54
CA ALA A 188 -13.48 15.45 -19.28
C ALA A 188 -13.42 16.67 -20.22
N GLY A 189 -14.57 17.08 -20.78
CA GLY A 189 -14.63 18.23 -21.71
C GLY A 189 -14.01 17.98 -23.07
N VAL A 190 -13.78 16.69 -23.45
CA VAL A 190 -13.23 16.28 -24.74
C VAL A 190 -14.20 15.29 -25.43
N ALA A 191 -13.98 15.05 -26.71
CA ALA A 191 -14.83 14.14 -27.49
C ALA A 191 -14.81 12.72 -26.89
N LYS A 192 -15.99 12.11 -26.80
CA LYS A 192 -16.15 10.73 -26.38
C LYS A 192 -15.53 9.78 -27.40
N ASP A 193 -15.01 8.65 -26.91
CA ASP A 193 -14.42 7.56 -27.72
C ASP A 193 -13.27 8.04 -28.65
N ASP A 194 -12.59 9.13 -28.23
CA ASP A 194 -11.43 9.69 -28.94
C ASP A 194 -10.15 9.53 -28.08
N PRO A 195 -9.32 8.52 -28.35
CA PRO A 195 -8.08 8.31 -27.61
C PRO A 195 -7.06 9.44 -27.76
N ALA A 196 -7.05 10.14 -28.90
CA ALA A 196 -6.13 11.27 -29.12
C ALA A 196 -6.56 12.47 -28.26
N ALA A 197 -7.85 12.80 -28.25
CA ALA A 197 -8.39 13.85 -27.37
C ALA A 197 -8.20 13.51 -25.88
N ALA A 198 -8.37 12.25 -25.49
CA ALA A 198 -8.11 11.80 -24.12
C ALA A 198 -6.62 11.91 -23.74
N GLN A 199 -5.68 11.64 -24.67
CA GLN A 199 -4.24 11.84 -24.46
C GLN A 199 -3.90 13.33 -24.29
N GLU A 200 -4.41 14.22 -25.14
CA GLU A 200 -4.20 15.66 -25.00
C GLU A 200 -4.78 16.23 -23.70
N PHE A 201 -5.93 15.70 -23.26
CA PHE A 201 -6.48 16.03 -21.96
C PHE A 201 -5.51 15.61 -20.83
N LEU A 202 -5.00 14.38 -20.81
CA LEU A 202 -3.98 13.96 -19.85
C LEU A 202 -2.76 14.88 -19.86
N LYS A 203 -2.24 15.20 -21.04
CA LYS A 203 -1.11 16.11 -21.21
C LYS A 203 -1.39 17.48 -20.60
N SER A 204 -2.56 18.05 -20.83
CA SER A 204 -2.98 19.33 -20.26
C SER A 204 -3.03 19.27 -18.73
N VAL A 205 -3.59 18.21 -18.14
CA VAL A 205 -3.61 18.03 -16.68
C VAL A 205 -2.18 17.87 -16.14
N PHE A 206 -1.34 17.04 -16.77
CA PHE A 206 0.04 16.81 -16.33
C PHE A 206 0.96 18.03 -16.53
N HIS A 207 0.59 18.98 -17.40
CA HIS A 207 1.25 20.29 -17.47
C HIS A 207 1.10 21.06 -16.14
N ASN A 208 -0.02 20.90 -15.45
CA ASN A 208 -0.31 21.50 -14.17
C ASN A 208 0.21 20.69 -12.96
N VAL A 209 0.72 19.46 -13.17
CA VAL A 209 1.30 18.66 -12.09
C VAL A 209 2.64 19.25 -11.67
N SER A 210 2.68 19.76 -10.43
CA SER A 210 3.87 20.38 -9.85
C SER A 210 4.74 19.42 -9.06
N ILE A 211 4.13 18.39 -8.46
CA ILE A 211 4.82 17.38 -7.64
C ILE A 211 4.26 16.01 -7.95
N MET A 212 5.17 15.04 -8.12
CA MET A 212 4.90 13.61 -8.17
C MET A 212 5.59 12.92 -6.98
N ASP A 213 4.83 12.59 -5.96
CA ASP A 213 5.32 11.92 -4.77
C ASP A 213 5.49 10.41 -4.98
N LYS A 214 6.23 9.73 -4.08
CA LYS A 214 6.48 8.28 -4.18
C LYS A 214 5.22 7.42 -3.98
N GLY A 215 4.22 7.94 -3.27
CA GLY A 215 2.98 7.24 -2.96
C GLY A 215 1.81 8.18 -2.70
N ALA A 216 0.59 7.62 -2.68
CA ALA A 216 -0.63 8.41 -2.51
C ALA A 216 -0.68 9.09 -1.13
N ARG A 217 -0.21 8.41 -0.07
CA ARG A 217 -0.16 8.97 1.28
C ARG A 217 0.79 10.17 1.38
N GLU A 218 1.95 10.10 0.74
CA GLU A 218 2.90 11.22 0.71
C GLU A 218 2.30 12.43 -0.01
N SER A 219 1.61 12.18 -1.13
CA SER A 219 0.98 13.23 -1.93
C SER A 219 -0.10 13.96 -1.13
N ILE A 220 -0.99 13.24 -0.46
CA ILE A 220 -2.03 13.88 0.37
C ILE A 220 -1.43 14.55 1.61
N THR A 221 -0.38 13.99 2.21
CA THR A 221 0.33 14.63 3.34
C THR A 221 0.97 15.95 2.93
N ASN A 222 1.54 16.06 1.73
CA ASN A 222 2.06 17.33 1.20
C ASN A 222 0.92 18.32 0.94
N PHE A 223 -0.20 17.85 0.41
CA PHE A 223 -1.41 18.67 0.28
C PHE A 223 -1.89 19.19 1.64
N GLU A 224 -1.99 18.36 2.67
CA GLU A 224 -2.36 18.75 4.04
C GLU A 224 -1.44 19.84 4.63
N LYS A 225 -0.16 19.81 4.29
CA LYS A 225 0.83 20.85 4.67
C LYS A 225 0.73 22.15 3.88
N GLY A 226 -0.25 22.29 3.01
CA GLY A 226 -0.50 23.51 2.25
C GLY A 226 0.14 23.54 0.86
N VAL A 227 0.75 22.44 0.38
CA VAL A 227 1.36 22.38 -0.94
C VAL A 227 0.30 22.13 -2.01
N GLY A 228 0.35 22.89 -3.11
CA GLY A 228 -0.55 22.76 -4.26
C GLY A 228 -1.97 23.28 -4.04
N ASP A 229 -2.73 23.37 -5.10
CA ASP A 229 -4.14 23.78 -5.11
C ASP A 229 -5.09 22.59 -5.04
N VAL A 230 -4.67 21.49 -5.65
CA VAL A 230 -5.47 20.25 -5.87
C VAL A 230 -4.60 19.03 -5.65
N ALA A 231 -5.18 17.96 -5.11
CA ALA A 231 -4.56 16.64 -5.12
C ALA A 231 -5.53 15.59 -5.69
N ILE A 232 -5.04 14.78 -6.63
CA ILE A 232 -5.80 13.64 -7.16
C ILE A 232 -5.45 12.43 -6.29
N THR A 233 -6.46 11.83 -5.66
CA THR A 233 -6.22 10.82 -4.62
C THR A 233 -7.39 9.85 -4.47
N TYR A 234 -7.26 8.93 -3.53
CA TYR A 234 -8.33 8.02 -3.10
C TYR A 234 -9.37 8.71 -2.22
N GLU A 235 -10.63 8.28 -2.31
CA GLU A 235 -11.71 8.75 -1.43
C GLU A 235 -11.38 8.51 0.06
N ASN A 236 -10.83 7.35 0.41
CA ASN A 236 -10.51 7.05 1.81
C ASN A 236 -9.46 8.00 2.41
N GLU A 237 -8.52 8.53 1.63
CA GLU A 237 -7.55 9.51 2.11
C GLU A 237 -8.25 10.77 2.62
N VAL A 238 -9.20 11.29 1.85
CA VAL A 238 -9.96 12.50 2.24
C VAL A 238 -10.94 12.24 3.38
N LEU A 239 -11.51 11.03 3.45
CA LEU A 239 -12.41 10.66 4.55
C LEU A 239 -11.66 10.52 5.88
N VAL A 240 -10.49 9.89 5.89
CA VAL A 240 -9.61 9.77 7.07
C VAL A 240 -9.09 11.14 7.51
N ALA A 241 -8.72 12.00 6.57
CA ALA A 241 -8.28 13.36 6.86
C ALA A 241 -9.37 14.18 7.55
N LYS A 242 -10.60 14.12 7.05
CA LYS A 242 -11.76 14.78 7.70
C LYS A 242 -12.00 14.26 9.11
N GLN A 243 -11.91 12.94 9.33
CA GLN A 243 -12.01 12.35 10.68
C GLN A 243 -10.88 12.84 11.60
N SER A 244 -9.72 13.16 11.04
CA SER A 244 -8.56 13.68 11.76
C SER A 244 -8.56 15.20 11.93
N GLY A 245 -9.63 15.88 11.50
CA GLY A 245 -9.80 17.33 11.65
C GLY A 245 -9.06 18.16 10.61
N GLN A 246 -8.62 17.56 9.51
CA GLN A 246 -8.03 18.30 8.40
C GLN A 246 -9.07 19.17 7.69
N ASN A 247 -8.68 20.40 7.37
CA ASN A 247 -9.57 21.40 6.78
C ASN A 247 -9.33 21.56 5.28
N TYR A 248 -9.90 20.63 4.50
CA TYR A 248 -10.00 20.73 3.05
C TYR A 248 -11.25 19.98 2.54
N ASP A 249 -11.67 20.28 1.33
CA ASP A 249 -12.83 19.68 0.70
C ASP A 249 -12.41 18.66 -0.38
N TYR A 250 -13.37 17.99 -0.99
CA TYR A 250 -13.12 17.14 -2.14
C TYR A 250 -14.31 17.15 -3.10
N VAL A 251 -14.01 16.88 -4.34
CA VAL A 251 -14.97 16.72 -5.43
C VAL A 251 -14.96 15.27 -5.88
N ILE A 252 -16.15 14.68 -6.04
CA ILE A 252 -16.30 13.41 -6.72
C ILE A 252 -16.62 13.76 -8.17
N PRO A 253 -15.74 13.39 -9.12
CA PRO A 253 -16.01 13.62 -10.53
C PRO A 253 -17.26 12.86 -10.98
N HIS A 254 -17.98 13.37 -11.98
CA HIS A 254 -19.16 12.73 -12.53
C HIS A 254 -18.89 11.29 -12.96
N SER A 255 -17.75 11.06 -13.61
CA SER A 255 -17.28 9.76 -14.05
C SER A 255 -15.95 9.44 -13.37
N THR A 256 -15.89 8.35 -12.62
CA THR A 256 -14.66 7.89 -11.97
C THR A 256 -14.57 6.37 -11.92
N ILE A 257 -13.35 5.86 -11.69
CA ILE A 257 -13.11 4.41 -11.66
C ILE A 257 -13.31 3.84 -10.25
N LEU A 258 -13.88 2.63 -10.18
CA LEU A 258 -13.84 1.82 -8.99
C LEU A 258 -12.42 1.26 -8.79
N ILE A 259 -11.77 1.67 -7.73
CA ILE A 259 -10.50 1.13 -7.27
C ILE A 259 -10.76 -0.21 -6.60
N GLU A 260 -10.07 -1.26 -7.01
CA GLU A 260 -10.17 -2.60 -6.44
C GLU A 260 -8.78 -3.00 -5.89
N ASN A 261 -8.70 -3.25 -4.58
CA ASN A 261 -7.43 -3.49 -3.89
C ASN A 261 -7.30 -4.97 -3.50
N PRO A 262 -6.30 -5.68 -4.04
CA PRO A 262 -6.08 -7.10 -3.78
C PRO A 262 -5.19 -7.37 -2.58
N ALA A 263 -5.33 -8.60 -2.03
CA ALA A 263 -4.32 -9.21 -1.18
C ALA A 263 -4.14 -10.68 -1.54
N ALA A 264 -2.90 -11.17 -1.39
CA ALA A 264 -2.54 -12.56 -1.65
C ALA A 264 -1.44 -13.04 -0.69
N LEU A 265 -1.38 -14.34 -0.47
CA LEU A 265 -0.24 -14.98 0.18
C LEU A 265 0.94 -15.04 -0.78
N VAL A 266 2.13 -14.84 -0.27
CA VAL A 266 3.37 -15.05 -1.02
C VAL A 266 3.88 -16.45 -0.64
N ASP A 267 3.41 -17.47 -1.35
CA ASP A 267 3.58 -18.89 -1.01
C ASP A 267 5.00 -19.27 -0.64
N LYS A 268 5.97 -18.81 -1.45
CA LYS A 268 7.37 -19.12 -1.23
C LYS A 268 7.88 -18.67 0.14
N TYR A 269 7.44 -17.50 0.61
CA TYR A 269 7.90 -16.97 1.90
C TYR A 269 7.07 -17.52 3.05
N VAL A 270 5.77 -17.69 2.88
CA VAL A 270 4.89 -18.37 3.85
C VAL A 270 5.43 -19.78 4.18
N ASP A 271 5.83 -20.55 3.16
CA ASP A 271 6.38 -21.90 3.35
C ASP A 271 7.79 -21.85 3.95
N LYS A 272 8.63 -20.92 3.53
CA LYS A 272 9.97 -20.71 4.09
C LYS A 272 9.92 -20.40 5.58
N HIS A 273 8.99 -19.55 5.99
CA HIS A 273 8.83 -19.14 7.39
C HIS A 273 8.02 -20.14 8.22
N GLY A 274 7.34 -21.11 7.58
CA GLY A 274 6.51 -22.10 8.25
C GLY A 274 5.25 -21.51 8.92
N VAL A 275 4.70 -20.45 8.32
CA VAL A 275 3.60 -19.66 8.88
C VAL A 275 2.27 -19.79 8.09
N ARG A 276 2.16 -20.83 7.25
CA ARG A 276 1.03 -20.97 6.32
C ARG A 276 -0.33 -20.92 6.99
N GLU A 277 -0.54 -21.66 8.07
CA GLU A 277 -1.84 -21.72 8.74
C GLU A 277 -2.31 -20.35 9.23
N VAL A 278 -1.44 -19.60 9.90
CA VAL A 278 -1.77 -18.28 10.42
C VAL A 278 -1.87 -17.24 9.30
N ALA A 279 -1.08 -17.37 8.23
CA ALA A 279 -1.13 -16.47 7.07
C ALA A 279 -2.43 -16.65 6.27
N GLU A 280 -2.85 -17.89 6.03
CA GLU A 280 -4.15 -18.21 5.42
C GLU A 280 -5.32 -17.71 6.28
N ALA A 281 -5.23 -17.89 7.60
CA ALA A 281 -6.25 -17.39 8.53
C ALA A 281 -6.31 -15.85 8.51
N PHE A 282 -5.17 -15.16 8.44
CA PHE A 282 -5.17 -13.70 8.32
C PHE A 282 -5.75 -13.22 6.99
N LEU A 283 -5.35 -13.84 5.88
CA LEU A 283 -5.92 -13.51 4.58
C LEU A 283 -7.44 -13.72 4.56
N ALA A 284 -7.93 -14.85 5.10
CA ALA A 284 -9.36 -15.11 5.22
C ALA A 284 -10.06 -14.10 6.14
N PHE A 285 -9.41 -13.67 7.22
CA PHE A 285 -9.95 -12.67 8.13
C PHE A 285 -10.21 -11.34 7.45
N LEU A 286 -9.43 -10.94 6.43
CA LEU A 286 -9.63 -9.68 5.69
C LEU A 286 -11.02 -9.59 5.02
N TRP A 287 -11.66 -10.73 4.71
CA TRP A 287 -13.03 -10.78 4.20
C TRP A 287 -14.10 -10.93 5.30
N SER A 288 -13.71 -11.06 6.57
CA SER A 288 -14.68 -11.13 7.66
C SER A 288 -15.44 -9.82 7.83
N PRO A 289 -16.71 -9.85 8.30
CA PRO A 289 -17.45 -8.62 8.58
C PRO A 289 -16.72 -7.67 9.53
N GLU A 290 -15.93 -8.19 10.47
CA GLU A 290 -15.14 -7.40 11.41
C GLU A 290 -14.06 -6.60 10.68
N ALA A 291 -13.24 -7.25 9.84
CA ALA A 291 -12.22 -6.56 9.04
C ALA A 291 -12.84 -5.60 8.02
N GLN A 292 -13.97 -5.96 7.42
CA GLN A 292 -14.67 -5.13 6.45
C GLN A 292 -15.24 -3.85 7.10
N ARG A 293 -15.76 -3.93 8.34
CA ARG A 293 -16.13 -2.74 9.12
C ARG A 293 -14.91 -1.91 9.51
N ALA A 294 -13.77 -2.55 9.78
CA ALA A 294 -12.52 -1.85 10.04
C ALA A 294 -12.04 -1.09 8.78
N PHE A 295 -12.09 -1.69 7.60
CA PHE A 295 -11.82 -0.97 6.35
C PHE A 295 -12.75 0.23 6.17
N ALA A 296 -14.07 0.05 6.38
CA ALA A 296 -15.05 1.12 6.27
C ALA A 296 -14.80 2.27 7.26
N LYS A 297 -14.41 1.96 8.50
CA LYS A 297 -14.03 2.96 9.51
C LYS A 297 -12.89 3.87 9.02
N TYR A 298 -11.99 3.34 8.19
CA TYR A 298 -10.89 4.09 7.58
C TYR A 298 -11.19 4.51 6.13
N GLY A 299 -12.45 4.66 5.78
CA GLY A 299 -12.90 5.23 4.52
C GLY A 299 -12.77 4.34 3.29
N LEU A 300 -12.32 3.09 3.44
CA LEU A 300 -12.29 2.12 2.34
C LEU A 300 -13.66 1.45 2.20
N ARG A 301 -14.17 1.37 0.97
CA ARG A 301 -15.46 0.75 0.68
C ARG A 301 -15.34 -0.77 0.85
N PRO A 302 -16.19 -1.41 1.67
CA PRO A 302 -16.13 -2.85 1.90
C PRO A 302 -16.56 -3.65 0.67
N VAL A 303 -15.97 -4.84 0.48
CA VAL A 303 -16.38 -5.80 -0.54
C VAL A 303 -17.48 -6.73 -0.03
N ASP A 304 -17.66 -6.87 1.28
CA ASP A 304 -18.78 -7.59 1.88
C ASP A 304 -20.08 -6.80 1.70
N GLN A 305 -21.07 -7.42 1.06
CA GLN A 305 -22.31 -6.75 0.69
C GLN A 305 -23.16 -6.33 1.91
N ALA A 306 -23.17 -7.14 2.99
CA ALA A 306 -23.91 -6.82 4.20
C ALA A 306 -23.29 -5.60 4.90
N VAL A 307 -21.98 -5.59 5.07
CA VAL A 307 -21.26 -4.44 5.63
C VAL A 307 -21.40 -3.21 4.72
N ALA A 308 -21.34 -3.38 3.40
CA ALA A 308 -21.56 -2.28 2.45
C ALA A 308 -22.93 -1.62 2.62
N GLN A 309 -23.99 -2.40 2.91
CA GLN A 309 -25.32 -1.84 3.21
C GLN A 309 -25.36 -1.13 4.57
N GLU A 310 -24.68 -1.66 5.60
CA GLU A 310 -24.57 -1.02 6.92
C GLU A 310 -23.98 0.40 6.81
N VAL A 311 -22.95 0.57 5.98
CA VAL A 311 -22.18 1.81 5.89
C VAL A 311 -22.48 2.66 4.66
N LYS A 312 -23.52 2.33 3.89
CA LYS A 312 -23.82 2.98 2.59
C LYS A 312 -23.95 4.51 2.66
N LEU A 313 -24.39 5.06 3.78
CA LEU A 313 -24.54 6.51 3.97
C LEU A 313 -23.19 7.23 4.17
N GLN A 314 -22.11 6.50 4.42
CA GLN A 314 -20.75 7.08 4.52
C GLN A 314 -20.17 7.41 3.15
N TYR A 315 -20.71 6.81 2.09
CA TYR A 315 -20.16 6.92 0.74
C TYR A 315 -21.17 7.55 -0.21
N PRO A 316 -20.81 8.66 -0.85
CA PRO A 316 -21.65 9.28 -1.85
C PRO A 316 -21.90 8.34 -3.05
N VAL A 317 -23.03 8.52 -3.69
CA VAL A 317 -23.35 7.85 -4.95
C VAL A 317 -22.55 8.52 -6.07
N VAL A 318 -21.86 7.72 -6.87
CA VAL A 318 -21.13 8.19 -8.07
C VAL A 318 -22.06 8.08 -9.27
N ALA A 319 -22.17 9.14 -10.05
CA ALA A 319 -23.10 9.20 -11.18
C ALA A 319 -22.73 8.20 -12.29
N ASP A 320 -21.45 8.12 -12.62
CA ASP A 320 -20.89 7.17 -13.59
C ASP A 320 -19.66 6.46 -12.99
N LEU A 321 -19.91 5.36 -12.27
CA LEU A 321 -18.88 4.52 -11.68
C LEU A 321 -18.60 3.34 -12.60
N TRP A 322 -17.36 3.19 -13.03
CA TRP A 322 -16.93 2.16 -13.95
C TRP A 322 -15.70 1.38 -13.44
N LYS A 323 -15.45 0.20 -14.02
CA LYS A 323 -14.37 -0.71 -13.64
C LYS A 323 -13.27 -0.74 -14.68
N MET A 324 -12.12 -1.29 -14.29
CA MET A 324 -10.94 -1.46 -15.16
C MET A 324 -11.26 -2.21 -16.46
N ASP A 325 -12.26 -3.08 -16.47
CA ASP A 325 -12.72 -3.81 -17.65
C ASP A 325 -13.12 -2.87 -18.81
N TYR A 326 -13.59 -1.65 -18.52
CA TYR A 326 -13.89 -0.66 -19.55
C TYR A 326 -12.65 -0.29 -20.38
N LEU A 327 -11.47 -0.24 -19.76
CA LEU A 327 -10.19 -0.01 -20.45
C LEU A 327 -9.56 -1.32 -20.97
N GLY A 328 -10.27 -2.44 -20.85
CA GLY A 328 -9.84 -3.76 -21.31
C GLY A 328 -8.97 -4.54 -20.33
N GLY A 329 -8.95 -4.14 -19.05
CA GLY A 329 -8.19 -4.79 -17.99
C GLY A 329 -6.72 -4.35 -17.92
N TRP A 330 -6.04 -4.74 -16.85
CA TRP A 330 -4.68 -4.28 -16.53
C TRP A 330 -3.66 -4.58 -17.62
N LYS A 331 -3.77 -5.70 -18.34
CA LYS A 331 -2.85 -6.05 -19.42
C LYS A 331 -2.92 -5.04 -20.57
N LYS A 332 -4.14 -4.69 -21.04
CA LYS A 332 -4.31 -3.68 -22.08
C LYS A 332 -3.92 -2.29 -21.60
N VAL A 333 -4.20 -1.96 -20.35
CA VAL A 333 -3.81 -0.69 -19.73
C VAL A 333 -2.29 -0.56 -19.67
N ALA A 334 -1.57 -1.64 -19.33
CA ALA A 334 -0.10 -1.65 -19.31
C ALA A 334 0.46 -1.27 -20.69
N ASP A 335 -0.12 -1.78 -21.78
CA ASP A 335 0.32 -1.50 -23.14
C ASP A 335 -0.17 -0.12 -23.64
N ASN A 336 -1.48 0.15 -23.53
CA ASN A 336 -2.13 1.29 -24.18
C ASN A 336 -1.93 2.62 -23.43
N ILE A 337 -1.66 2.58 -22.12
CA ILE A 337 -1.50 3.79 -21.30
C ILE A 337 -0.04 3.96 -20.87
N TYR A 338 0.63 2.90 -20.44
CA TYR A 338 1.98 2.96 -19.85
C TYR A 338 3.09 2.38 -20.76
N GLY A 339 2.75 1.65 -21.81
CA GLY A 339 3.71 1.13 -22.77
C GLY A 339 4.43 2.24 -23.54
N PRO A 340 5.46 1.92 -24.37
CA PRO A 340 6.26 2.91 -25.10
C PRO A 340 5.43 3.86 -25.98
N GLN A 341 4.30 3.38 -26.51
CA GLN A 341 3.36 4.18 -27.32
C GLN A 341 2.08 4.52 -26.53
N GLY A 342 2.07 4.30 -25.23
CA GLY A 342 0.90 4.51 -24.40
C GLY A 342 0.58 5.99 -24.19
N ALA A 343 -0.71 6.27 -23.97
CA ALA A 343 -1.22 7.64 -23.87
C ALA A 343 -0.50 8.49 -22.80
N TYR A 344 -0.28 7.93 -21.60
CA TYR A 344 0.44 8.61 -20.53
C TYR A 344 1.93 8.78 -20.88
N THR A 345 2.57 7.73 -21.41
CA THR A 345 4.00 7.78 -21.76
C THR A 345 4.26 8.89 -22.78
N ARG A 346 3.48 8.94 -23.86
CA ARG A 346 3.61 10.00 -24.88
C ARG A 346 3.34 11.38 -24.33
N ALA A 347 2.24 11.56 -23.56
CA ALA A 347 1.93 12.84 -22.93
C ALA A 347 3.07 13.32 -22.02
N SER A 348 3.66 12.43 -21.23
CA SER A 348 4.80 12.74 -20.34
C SER A 348 6.07 13.09 -21.11
N GLU A 349 6.41 12.35 -22.17
CA GLU A 349 7.58 12.63 -23.02
C GLU A 349 7.46 13.97 -23.76
N GLU A 350 6.29 14.30 -24.28
CA GLU A 350 6.03 15.59 -24.94
C GLU A 350 6.20 16.77 -23.98
N LEU A 351 5.73 16.63 -22.74
CA LEU A 351 5.93 17.66 -21.71
C LEU A 351 7.40 17.84 -21.34
N GLN A 352 8.21 16.76 -21.35
CA GLN A 352 9.65 16.85 -21.10
C GLN A 352 10.41 17.53 -22.23
N LYS A 353 9.98 17.34 -23.49
CA LYS A 353 10.59 17.99 -24.66
C LYS A 353 10.24 19.47 -24.78
N GLY A 354 9.11 19.89 -24.20
CA GLY A 354 8.64 21.29 -24.22
C GLY A 354 9.16 22.17 -23.07
N ARG A 355 9.90 21.57 -22.12
CA ARG A 355 10.61 22.24 -21.02
C ARG A 355 12.07 22.44 -21.37
#